data_5ac0c4f085f02c0f152b165c595ba82f
#
_entry.id   5ac0c4f085f02c0f152b165c595ba82f
#
_cell.length_a   1.000
_cell.length_b   1.000
_cell.length_c   1.000
_cell.angle_alpha   90.00
_cell.angle_beta   90.00
_cell.angle_gamma   90.00
#
_symmetry.space_group_name_H-M   'P 1'
#
loop_
_entity.id
_entity.type
_entity.pdbx_description
1 polymer ?
#
loop_
_entity_poly.entity_id
_entity_poly.type
_entity_poly.pdbx_seq_one_letter_code
_entity_poly.pdbx_strand_id
1 'polypeptide(L)'
;VSERATDPEFDECDCPEKVDAALARTEPGAGPALLWLVLDEFHPPAVVLPRIKRGLRSRDAQTRANALQSLGHFGRLHRDIDVESLALLRGALRDRTPLGGCQLRGYADDAADDIGMFVPRRRLPRWLRRRHAGPWRPRRLQR
;
A
#
# COMPACT_ATOMS: atom_id res chain seq x y z
N VAL A 1 34.22 -5.59 -27.41
CA VAL A 1 33.96 -4.75 -26.22
C VAL A 1 32.42 -4.59 -26.12
N SER A 2 31.80 -5.43 -25.31
CA SER A 2 30.37 -5.36 -25.05
C SER A 2 30.17 -4.27 -23.99
N GLU A 3 29.84 -3.06 -24.41
CA GLU A 3 29.20 -2.08 -23.53
C GLU A 3 27.85 -2.66 -23.15
N ARG A 4 27.76 -3.20 -21.94
CA ARG A 4 26.47 -3.37 -21.30
C ARG A 4 25.94 -1.96 -21.07
N ALA A 5 24.97 -1.58 -21.87
CA ALA A 5 24.09 -0.49 -21.50
C ALA A 5 23.54 -0.85 -20.12
N THR A 6 24.02 -0.16 -19.11
CA THR A 6 23.39 -0.14 -17.79
C THR A 6 22.02 0.46 -18.03
N ASP A 7 21.00 -0.38 -17.88
CA ASP A 7 19.62 0.06 -17.91
C ASP A 7 19.46 1.11 -16.80
N PRO A 8 19.21 2.37 -17.12
CA PRO A 8 19.14 3.42 -16.11
C PRO A 8 17.87 3.32 -15.24
N GLU A 9 17.02 2.37 -15.52
CA GLU A 9 15.72 2.23 -14.89
C GLU A 9 15.74 1.52 -13.53
N PHE A 10 16.79 0.79 -13.20
CA PHE A 10 16.87 0.01 -11.96
C PHE A 10 17.51 0.74 -10.77
N ASP A 11 18.32 1.76 -11.02
CA ASP A 11 19.07 2.49 -9.97
C ASP A 11 18.26 3.64 -9.35
N GLU A 12 17.06 3.90 -9.86
CA GLU A 12 16.28 5.11 -9.50
C GLU A 12 15.14 4.88 -8.52
N CYS A 13 14.80 3.61 -8.21
CA CYS A 13 13.59 3.31 -7.44
C CYS A 13 13.73 3.43 -5.92
N ASP A 14 14.95 3.51 -5.38
CA ASP A 14 15.20 3.40 -3.94
C ASP A 14 15.34 4.76 -3.23
N CYS A 15 15.09 5.86 -3.93
CA CYS A 15 15.25 7.19 -3.37
C CYS A 15 13.92 7.79 -2.93
N PRO A 16 13.71 8.04 -1.61
CA PRO A 16 12.47 8.63 -1.12
C PRO A 16 12.11 9.96 -1.79
N GLU A 17 13.10 10.78 -2.12
CA GLU A 17 12.89 12.09 -2.78
C GLU A 17 12.33 11.95 -4.19
N LYS A 18 12.67 10.88 -4.91
CA LYS A 18 12.08 10.59 -6.22
C LYS A 18 10.63 10.15 -6.11
N VAL A 19 10.31 9.37 -5.10
CA VAL A 19 8.92 9.03 -4.79
C VAL A 19 8.11 10.29 -4.48
N ASP A 20 8.66 11.21 -3.69
CA ASP A 20 8.03 12.48 -3.39
C ASP A 20 7.78 13.32 -4.64
N ALA A 21 8.75 13.41 -5.54
CA ALA A 21 8.63 14.14 -6.79
C ALA A 21 7.54 13.52 -7.70
N ALA A 22 7.51 12.20 -7.82
CA ALA A 22 6.51 11.49 -8.62
C ALA A 22 5.09 11.66 -8.04
N LEU A 23 4.94 11.57 -6.73
CA LEU A 23 3.65 11.81 -6.05
C LEU A 23 3.17 13.26 -6.23
N ALA A 24 4.08 14.24 -6.14
CA ALA A 24 3.76 15.65 -6.30
C ALA A 24 3.26 15.98 -7.72
N ARG A 25 3.79 15.29 -8.74
CA ARG A 25 3.40 15.48 -10.16
C ARG A 25 2.24 14.60 -10.59
N THR A 26 1.77 13.72 -9.73
CA THR A 26 0.77 12.70 -10.08
C THR A 26 1.20 11.83 -11.26
N GLU A 27 2.48 11.47 -11.28
CA GLU A 27 3.06 10.66 -12.35
C GLU A 27 2.56 9.22 -12.30
N PRO A 28 2.32 8.55 -13.45
CA PRO A 28 1.88 7.15 -13.49
C PRO A 28 2.82 6.17 -12.79
N GLY A 29 4.12 6.48 -12.74
CA GLY A 29 5.14 5.67 -12.07
C GLY A 29 5.20 5.83 -10.54
N ALA A 30 4.42 6.75 -9.95
CA ALA A 30 4.47 7.02 -8.51
C ALA A 30 4.05 5.81 -7.66
N GLY A 31 3.01 5.11 -8.09
CA GLY A 31 2.52 3.92 -7.39
C GLY A 31 3.55 2.80 -7.32
N PRO A 32 4.10 2.33 -8.44
CA PRO A 32 5.19 1.33 -8.44
C PRO A 32 6.42 1.76 -7.65
N ALA A 33 6.85 3.01 -7.76
CA ALA A 33 7.99 3.54 -7.02
C ALA A 33 7.76 3.48 -5.50
N LEU A 34 6.55 3.82 -5.05
CA LEU A 34 6.15 3.73 -3.66
C LEU A 34 6.19 2.28 -3.16
N LEU A 35 5.68 1.35 -3.95
CA LEU A 35 5.67 -0.07 -3.61
C LEU A 35 7.09 -0.62 -3.46
N TRP A 36 8.00 -0.26 -4.35
CA TRP A 36 9.43 -0.61 -4.25
C TRP A 36 10.05 -0.06 -2.97
N LEU A 37 9.77 1.20 -2.63
CA LEU A 37 10.29 1.83 -1.41
C LEU A 37 9.87 1.06 -0.15
N VAL A 38 8.64 0.58 -0.11
CA VAL A 38 8.11 -0.18 1.03
C VAL A 38 8.73 -1.58 1.13
N LEU A 39 8.94 -2.22 -0.01
CA LEU A 39 9.55 -3.56 -0.07
C LEU A 39 11.05 -3.54 0.19
N ASP A 40 11.69 -2.40 0.07
CA ASP A 40 13.08 -2.20 0.46
C ASP A 40 13.20 -2.09 1.98
N GLU A 41 13.70 -3.13 2.61
CA GLU A 41 13.82 -3.25 4.07
C GLU A 41 14.76 -2.24 4.72
N PHE A 42 15.52 -1.47 3.94
CA PHE A 42 16.46 -0.47 4.45
C PHE A 42 15.81 0.83 4.92
N HIS A 43 14.55 1.08 4.52
CA HIS A 43 13.86 2.31 4.88
C HIS A 43 13.03 2.14 6.16
N PRO A 44 13.25 3.01 7.18
CA PRO A 44 12.48 2.93 8.43
C PRO A 44 11.03 3.39 8.24
N PRO A 45 10.11 2.98 9.15
CA PRO A 45 8.70 3.39 9.11
C PRO A 45 8.48 4.90 8.99
N ALA A 46 9.30 5.72 9.67
CA ALA A 46 9.20 7.18 9.62
C ALA A 46 9.45 7.77 8.22
N VAL A 47 10.18 7.08 7.36
CA VAL A 47 10.42 7.46 5.96
C VAL A 47 9.29 6.99 5.06
N VAL A 48 8.84 5.76 5.25
CA VAL A 48 7.94 5.07 4.34
C VAL A 48 6.47 5.45 4.57
N LEU A 49 6.02 5.49 5.81
CA LEU A 49 4.59 5.64 6.14
C LEU A 49 4.00 6.97 5.70
N PRO A 50 4.67 8.14 5.86
CA PRO A 50 4.14 9.40 5.33
C PRO A 50 3.93 9.37 3.81
N ARG A 51 4.78 8.66 3.07
CA ARG A 51 4.70 8.54 1.62
C ARG A 51 3.56 7.62 1.19
N ILE A 52 3.33 6.53 1.90
CA ILE A 52 2.14 5.69 1.72
C ILE A 52 0.86 6.53 1.89
N LYS A 53 0.78 7.32 2.94
CA LYS A 53 -0.38 8.18 3.20
C LYS A 53 -0.61 9.20 2.08
N ARG A 54 0.44 9.78 1.53
CA ARG A 54 0.33 10.66 0.34
C ARG A 54 -0.22 9.89 -0.86
N GLY A 55 0.27 8.69 -1.10
CA GLY A 55 -0.22 7.84 -2.19
C GLY A 55 -1.70 7.47 -2.02
N LEU A 56 -2.14 7.20 -0.80
CA LEU A 56 -3.55 6.93 -0.49
C LEU A 56 -4.47 8.13 -0.78
N ARG A 57 -3.94 9.34 -0.75
CA ARG A 57 -4.66 10.59 -1.07
C ARG A 57 -4.49 11.05 -2.52
N SER A 58 -3.76 10.33 -3.34
CA SER A 58 -3.54 10.68 -4.74
C SER A 58 -4.84 10.72 -5.53
N ARG A 59 -4.92 11.60 -6.52
CA ARG A 59 -6.02 11.65 -7.48
C ARG A 59 -5.97 10.50 -8.49
N ASP A 60 -4.78 9.93 -8.70
CA ASP A 60 -4.59 8.81 -9.61
C ASP A 60 -5.00 7.49 -8.95
N ALA A 61 -5.96 6.80 -9.57
CA ALA A 61 -6.50 5.54 -9.05
C ALA A 61 -5.45 4.44 -8.94
N GLN A 62 -4.54 4.34 -9.91
CA GLN A 62 -3.45 3.36 -9.88
C GLN A 62 -2.50 3.62 -8.71
N THR A 63 -2.17 4.87 -8.46
CA THR A 63 -1.33 5.26 -7.32
C THR A 63 -2.01 4.91 -5.99
N ARG A 64 -3.32 5.15 -5.84
CA ARG A 64 -4.07 4.73 -4.64
C ARG A 64 -4.07 3.21 -4.47
N ALA A 65 -4.24 2.45 -5.54
CA ALA A 65 -4.19 0.99 -5.50
C ALA A 65 -2.81 0.48 -5.03
N ASN A 66 -1.73 1.00 -5.59
CA ASN A 66 -0.38 0.65 -5.17
C ASN A 66 -0.07 1.13 -3.75
N ALA A 67 -0.62 2.25 -3.31
CA ALA A 67 -0.50 2.72 -1.92
C ALA A 67 -1.23 1.79 -0.94
N LEU A 68 -2.38 1.25 -1.31
CA LEU A 68 -3.09 0.23 -0.52
C LEU A 68 -2.29 -1.07 -0.42
N GLN A 69 -1.71 -1.54 -1.52
CA GLN A 69 -0.78 -2.68 -1.50
C GLN A 69 0.42 -2.41 -0.60
N SER A 70 1.00 -1.22 -0.71
CA SER A 70 2.11 -0.76 0.11
C SER A 70 1.75 -0.74 1.60
N LEU A 71 0.55 -0.31 1.95
CA LEU A 71 0.06 -0.31 3.32
C LEU A 71 -0.06 -1.73 3.91
N GLY A 72 -0.56 -2.67 3.11
CA GLY A 72 -0.62 -4.08 3.49
C GLY A 72 0.76 -4.66 3.75
N HIS A 73 1.72 -4.42 2.85
CA HIS A 73 3.11 -4.84 3.03
C HIS A 73 3.76 -4.18 4.25
N PHE A 74 3.50 -2.89 4.47
CA PHE A 74 3.98 -2.18 5.65
C PHE A 74 3.51 -2.85 6.95
N GLY A 75 2.23 -3.14 7.07
CA GLY A 75 1.66 -3.83 8.24
C GLY A 75 2.30 -5.20 8.46
N ARG A 76 2.52 -5.95 7.39
CA ARG A 76 3.17 -7.25 7.45
C ARG A 76 4.64 -7.17 7.88
N LEU A 77 5.40 -6.21 7.34
CA LEU A 77 6.83 -6.08 7.59
C LEU A 77 7.14 -5.46 8.96
N HIS A 78 6.39 -4.44 9.35
CA HIS A 78 6.64 -3.68 10.57
C HIS A 78 5.74 -4.05 11.74
N ARG A 79 4.69 -4.83 11.51
CA ARG A 79 3.70 -5.26 12.52
C ARG A 79 3.13 -4.11 13.35
N ASP A 80 2.97 -2.98 12.71
CA ASP A 80 2.46 -1.74 13.28
C ASP A 80 1.71 -0.93 12.22
N ILE A 81 0.82 -0.07 12.68
CA ILE A 81 0.04 0.82 11.84
C ILE A 81 -0.44 2.00 12.67
N ASP A 82 -0.51 3.19 12.09
CA ASP A 82 -1.00 4.36 12.80
C ASP A 82 -2.52 4.60 12.57
N VAL A 83 -3.09 5.43 13.41
CA VAL A 83 -4.53 5.73 13.39
C VAL A 83 -4.95 6.40 12.09
N GLU A 84 -4.13 7.29 11.55
CA GLU A 84 -4.42 7.99 10.30
C GLU A 84 -4.47 7.03 9.11
N SER A 85 -3.52 6.11 9.01
CA SER A 85 -3.51 5.08 7.97
C SER A 85 -4.73 4.17 8.06
N LEU A 86 -5.14 3.80 9.27
CA LEU A 86 -6.35 3.02 9.50
C LEU A 86 -7.61 3.76 9.06
N ALA A 87 -7.70 5.05 9.30
CA ALA A 87 -8.82 5.87 8.83
C ALA A 87 -8.87 5.94 7.30
N LEU A 88 -7.73 6.13 6.64
CA LEU A 88 -7.62 6.12 5.18
C LEU A 88 -8.00 4.76 4.59
N LEU A 89 -7.55 3.68 5.20
CA LEU A 89 -7.92 2.31 4.81
C LEU A 89 -9.43 2.10 4.92
N ARG A 90 -10.04 2.52 6.02
CA ARG A 90 -11.48 2.40 6.22
C ARG A 90 -12.30 3.13 5.16
N GLY A 91 -11.86 4.33 4.77
CA GLY A 91 -12.45 5.05 3.64
C GLY A 91 -12.30 4.30 2.32
N ALA A 92 -11.14 3.74 2.07
CA ALA A 92 -10.84 2.99 0.84
C ALA A 92 -11.65 1.69 0.71
N LEU A 93 -12.09 1.08 1.81
CA LEU A 93 -12.99 -0.09 1.79
C LEU A 93 -14.36 0.22 1.17
N ARG A 94 -14.72 1.47 1.02
CA ARG A 94 -15.95 1.95 0.37
C ARG A 94 -15.70 2.55 -1.01
N ASP A 95 -14.45 2.58 -1.45
CA ASP A 95 -14.07 3.20 -2.73
C ASP A 95 -14.39 2.26 -3.89
N ARG A 96 -15.38 2.62 -4.69
CA ARG A 96 -15.83 1.86 -5.85
C ARG A 96 -15.20 2.31 -7.17
N THR A 97 -14.20 3.18 -7.11
CA THR A 97 -13.51 3.65 -8.31
C THR A 97 -13.00 2.45 -9.11
N PRO A 98 -13.39 2.32 -10.39
CA PRO A 98 -12.93 1.22 -11.21
C PRO A 98 -11.46 1.36 -11.57
N LEU A 99 -10.75 0.23 -11.55
CA LEU A 99 -9.37 0.13 -11.99
C LEU A 99 -9.17 -1.23 -12.68
N GLY A 100 -9.06 -1.21 -14.01
CA GLY A 100 -9.06 -2.45 -14.78
C GLY A 100 -10.36 -3.23 -14.58
N GLY A 101 -10.29 -4.51 -14.31
CA GLY A 101 -11.45 -5.36 -14.00
C GLY A 101 -11.90 -5.34 -12.55
N CYS A 102 -11.32 -4.47 -11.70
CA CYS A 102 -11.52 -4.42 -10.25
C CYS A 102 -12.01 -3.04 -9.80
N GLN A 103 -12.26 -2.92 -8.50
CA GLN A 103 -12.52 -1.64 -7.82
C GLN A 103 -11.45 -1.40 -6.75
N LEU A 104 -11.18 -0.15 -6.41
CA LEU A 104 -10.20 0.20 -5.37
C LEU A 104 -10.47 -0.48 -4.03
N ARG A 105 -11.73 -0.66 -3.65
CA ARG A 105 -12.11 -1.39 -2.42
C ARG A 105 -11.54 -2.81 -2.35
N GLY A 106 -11.30 -3.47 -3.48
CA GLY A 106 -10.66 -4.80 -3.52
C GLY A 106 -9.23 -4.77 -3.02
N TYR A 107 -8.47 -3.76 -3.41
CA TYR A 107 -7.12 -3.54 -2.88
C TYR A 107 -7.12 -3.19 -1.39
N ALA A 108 -8.13 -2.43 -0.95
CA ALA A 108 -8.33 -2.12 0.46
C ALA A 108 -8.69 -3.37 1.29
N ASP A 109 -9.51 -4.27 0.74
CA ASP A 109 -9.81 -5.57 1.37
C ASP A 109 -8.54 -6.38 1.60
N ASP A 110 -7.66 -6.47 0.61
CA ASP A 110 -6.40 -7.20 0.72
C ASP A 110 -5.47 -6.57 1.77
N ALA A 111 -5.36 -5.25 1.77
CA ALA A 111 -4.58 -4.52 2.78
C ALA A 111 -5.14 -4.73 4.20
N ALA A 112 -6.46 -4.70 4.36
CA ALA A 112 -7.12 -4.95 5.65
C ALA A 112 -6.87 -6.38 6.15
N ASP A 113 -6.85 -7.34 5.25
CA ASP A 113 -6.54 -8.74 5.59
C ASP A 113 -5.10 -8.88 6.08
N ASP A 114 -4.13 -8.29 5.40
CA ASP A 114 -2.72 -8.30 5.79
C ASP A 114 -2.52 -7.62 7.15
N ILE A 115 -3.07 -6.44 7.33
CA ILE A 115 -2.97 -5.68 8.59
C ILE A 115 -3.63 -6.47 9.73
N GLY A 116 -4.81 -7.01 9.51
CA GLY A 116 -5.52 -7.81 10.51
C GLY A 116 -4.78 -9.09 10.91
N MET A 117 -3.99 -9.65 9.99
CA MET A 117 -3.22 -10.88 10.23
C MET A 117 -1.91 -10.61 10.97
N PHE A 118 -1.18 -9.55 10.63
CA PHE A 118 0.19 -9.35 11.07
C PHE A 118 0.37 -8.29 12.17
N VAL A 119 -0.52 -7.30 12.26
CA VAL A 119 -0.46 -6.27 13.30
C VAL A 119 -1.08 -6.81 14.60
N PRO A 120 -0.44 -6.61 15.76
CA PRO A 120 -0.98 -7.09 17.03
C PRO A 120 -2.41 -6.60 17.27
N ARG A 121 -3.26 -7.51 17.74
CA ARG A 121 -4.69 -7.26 17.93
C ARG A 121 -5.00 -6.03 18.81
N ARG A 122 -4.16 -5.75 19.81
CA ARG A 122 -4.28 -4.58 20.69
C ARG A 122 -4.13 -3.24 19.96
N ARG A 123 -3.47 -3.24 18.80
CA ARG A 123 -3.26 -2.06 17.93
C ARG A 123 -4.38 -1.86 16.92
N LEU A 124 -5.25 -2.82 16.75
CA LEU A 124 -6.30 -2.81 15.75
C LEU A 124 -7.59 -2.17 16.31
N PRO A 125 -8.29 -1.34 15.53
CA PRO A 125 -9.60 -0.84 15.89
C PRO A 125 -10.66 -1.97 15.91
N ARG A 126 -11.76 -1.76 16.64
CA ARG A 126 -12.81 -2.77 16.77
C ARG A 126 -13.34 -3.27 15.43
N TRP A 127 -13.52 -2.38 14.46
CA TRP A 127 -14.05 -2.75 13.14
C TRP A 127 -13.14 -3.73 12.40
N LEU A 128 -11.82 -3.58 12.54
CA LEU A 128 -10.86 -4.47 11.89
C LEU A 128 -10.71 -5.79 12.67
N ARG A 129 -10.75 -5.72 14.01
CA ARG A 129 -10.79 -6.94 14.85
C ARG A 129 -12.01 -7.79 14.57
N ARG A 130 -13.18 -7.19 14.40
CA ARG A 130 -14.42 -7.90 14.04
C ARG A 130 -14.36 -8.56 12.68
N ARG A 131 -13.70 -7.94 11.72
CA ARG A 131 -13.49 -8.48 10.38
C ARG A 131 -12.71 -9.80 10.42
N HIS A 132 -11.80 -9.97 11.39
CA HIS A 132 -10.95 -11.14 11.57
C HIS A 132 -11.31 -12.01 12.79
N ALA A 133 -12.44 -11.77 13.43
CA ALA A 133 -12.85 -12.46 14.67
C ALA A 133 -13.50 -13.84 14.44
N GLY A 134 -13.72 -14.25 13.20
CA GLY A 134 -14.32 -15.53 12.86
C GLY A 134 -13.30 -16.62 12.55
N PRO A 135 -13.68 -17.91 12.55
CA PRO A 135 -12.85 -18.94 11.97
C PRO A 135 -12.53 -18.55 10.54
N TRP A 136 -11.27 -18.81 10.11
CA TRP A 136 -10.84 -18.58 8.75
C TRP A 136 -11.89 -19.11 7.76
N ARG A 137 -12.51 -18.20 7.02
CA ARG A 137 -13.41 -18.57 5.94
C ARG A 137 -12.65 -18.39 4.63
N PRO A 138 -12.48 -19.44 3.84
CA PRO A 138 -11.95 -19.28 2.49
C PRO A 138 -12.77 -18.21 1.77
N ARG A 139 -12.09 -17.27 1.12
CA ARG A 139 -12.76 -16.28 0.28
C ARG A 139 -13.71 -17.03 -0.65
N ARG A 140 -14.98 -16.70 -0.61
CA ARG A 140 -15.87 -17.10 -1.69
C ARG A 140 -15.31 -16.45 -2.95
N LEU A 141 -14.81 -17.27 -3.85
CA LEU A 141 -14.54 -16.81 -5.22
C LEU A 141 -15.82 -16.14 -5.70
N GLN A 142 -15.79 -14.81 -5.81
CA GLN A 142 -16.87 -14.07 -6.45
C GLN A 142 -16.83 -14.46 -7.91
N ARG A 143 -17.81 -15.24 -8.32
CA ARG A 143 -18.07 -15.53 -9.73
C ARG A 143 -18.66 -14.31 -10.40
#